data_55b146016d452725527129b5d6049a4f
#
_entry.id   55b146016d452725527129b5d6049a4f
#
_cell.length_a   1.000
_cell.length_b   1.000
_cell.length_c   1.000
_cell.angle_alpha   90.00
_cell.angle_beta   90.00
_cell.angle_gamma   90.00
#
_symmetry.space_group_name_H-M   'P 1'
#
loop_
_entity.id
_entity.type
_entity.pdbx_description
1 polymer ?
#
loop_
_entity_poly.entity_id
_entity_poly.type
_entity_poly.pdbx_seq_one_letter_code
_entity_poly.pdbx_strand_id
1 'polypeptide(L)'
;MDYARMRAVADELSKLTPDTLRGYEIGPDQIVMTVPPSRPHEFVAFSVRKQLEQQLSAELVAHTGGEVEDPSLGRLRRPDVIVVPYAVFAEATMDPFHPEDIALVVEIVSPSNHTTDYIEKVRDYAAMGIEHYLIVDPRKGTLTVFTDPGEAPDGPRYRAQHDYAFGDDVVVGPWTLATTELRPYPPGA
;
A
#
# COMPACT_ATOMS: atom_id res chain seq x y z
N MET A 1 22.65 -3.32 6.09
CA MET A 1 23.20 -2.00 5.66
C MET A 1 22.43 -0.94 6.43
N ASP A 2 23.07 0.19 6.81
CA ASP A 2 22.36 1.28 7.48
C ASP A 2 21.30 1.90 6.54
N TYR A 3 20.10 2.18 7.06
CA TYR A 3 18.97 2.69 6.28
C TYR A 3 19.32 3.99 5.54
N ALA A 4 19.94 4.94 6.22
CA ALA A 4 20.32 6.22 5.61
C ALA A 4 21.24 6.02 4.39
N ARG A 5 22.10 5.02 4.42
CA ARG A 5 22.95 4.66 3.28
C ARG A 5 22.14 3.98 2.17
N MET A 6 21.19 3.12 2.50
CA MET A 6 20.29 2.51 1.49
C MET A 6 19.46 3.59 0.80
N ARG A 7 18.91 4.53 1.57
CA ARG A 7 18.14 5.67 1.06
C ARG A 7 18.98 6.51 0.09
N ALA A 8 20.19 6.91 0.50
CA ALA A 8 21.09 7.68 -0.36
C ALA A 8 21.47 6.94 -1.65
N VAL A 9 21.70 5.63 -1.59
CA VAL A 9 21.97 4.81 -2.80
C VAL A 9 20.74 4.75 -3.70
N ALA A 10 19.56 4.57 -3.14
CA ALA A 10 18.31 4.53 -3.90
C ALA A 10 18.03 5.87 -4.61
N ASP A 11 18.25 6.99 -3.92
CA ASP A 11 18.12 8.34 -4.50
C ASP A 11 19.10 8.56 -5.67
N GLU A 12 20.36 8.10 -5.56
CA GLU A 12 21.31 8.19 -6.67
C GLU A 12 20.93 7.26 -7.84
N LEU A 13 20.48 6.03 -7.55
CA LEU A 13 20.02 5.11 -8.58
C LEU A 13 18.81 5.67 -9.33
N SER A 14 17.86 6.29 -8.63
CA SER A 14 16.67 6.87 -9.25
C SER A 14 16.99 7.98 -10.26
N LYS A 15 18.09 8.74 -10.03
CA LYS A 15 18.55 9.77 -10.98
C LYS A 15 19.18 9.20 -12.25
N LEU A 16 19.66 7.96 -12.18
CA LEU A 16 20.34 7.27 -13.29
C LEU A 16 19.41 6.33 -14.07
N THR A 17 18.23 6.10 -13.54
CA THR A 17 17.28 5.18 -14.17
C THR A 17 16.48 5.85 -15.28
N PRO A 18 16.10 5.10 -16.33
CA PRO A 18 15.19 5.60 -17.37
C PRO A 18 13.84 6.07 -16.78
N ASP A 19 13.15 6.98 -17.47
CA ASP A 19 11.80 7.45 -17.12
C ASP A 19 10.75 6.33 -17.02
N THR A 20 11.11 5.11 -17.41
CA THR A 20 10.29 3.90 -17.28
C THR A 20 10.26 3.32 -15.87
N LEU A 21 11.12 3.78 -14.96
CA LEU A 21 11.10 3.40 -13.54
C LEU A 21 10.60 4.60 -12.73
N ARG A 22 9.56 4.40 -11.94
CA ARG A 22 8.85 5.48 -11.26
C ARG A 22 9.11 5.60 -9.78
N GLY A 23 10.15 5.01 -9.27
CA GLY A 23 10.52 5.12 -7.87
C GLY A 23 11.09 3.84 -7.34
N TYR A 24 11.21 3.76 -6.03
CA TYR A 24 11.78 2.60 -5.36
C TYR A 24 11.10 2.36 -4.02
N GLU A 25 11.21 1.14 -3.53
CA GLU A 25 10.88 0.73 -2.17
C GLU A 25 12.14 0.24 -1.48
N ILE A 26 12.20 0.38 -0.15
CA ILE A 26 13.29 -0.14 0.67
C ILE A 26 12.72 -1.19 1.62
N GLY A 27 13.21 -2.41 1.47
CA GLY A 27 12.96 -3.52 2.37
C GLY A 27 14.10 -3.74 3.36
N PRO A 28 14.10 -4.88 4.10
CA PRO A 28 15.13 -5.16 5.11
C PRO A 28 16.55 -5.16 4.57
N ASP A 29 16.73 -5.75 3.39
CA ASP A 29 18.05 -5.99 2.80
C ASP A 29 18.10 -5.67 1.30
N GLN A 30 17.09 -4.95 0.78
CA GLN A 30 16.96 -4.69 -0.65
C GLN A 30 16.37 -3.32 -0.97
N ILE A 31 16.76 -2.82 -2.13
CA ILE A 31 16.13 -1.68 -2.80
C ILE A 31 15.43 -2.25 -4.04
N VAL A 32 14.14 -2.02 -4.17
CA VAL A 32 13.32 -2.50 -5.28
C VAL A 32 12.90 -1.31 -6.13
N MET A 33 13.35 -1.27 -7.38
CA MET A 33 12.90 -0.27 -8.34
C MET A 33 11.51 -0.65 -8.87
N THR A 34 10.57 0.29 -8.83
CA THR A 34 9.19 0.06 -9.24
C THR A 34 8.95 0.51 -10.68
N VAL A 35 8.19 -0.30 -11.43
CA VAL A 35 7.72 0.05 -12.77
C VAL A 35 6.33 0.69 -12.70
N PRO A 36 5.93 1.50 -13.70
CA PRO A 36 4.57 2.01 -13.76
C PRO A 36 3.53 0.89 -13.74
N PRO A 37 2.43 1.04 -13.00
CA PRO A 37 1.36 0.06 -12.98
C PRO A 37 0.66 -0.04 -14.34
N SER A 38 0.09 -1.20 -14.64
CA SER A 38 -0.72 -1.43 -15.83
C SER A 38 -2.08 -0.72 -15.73
N ARG A 39 -2.74 -0.43 -16.86
CA ARG A 39 -4.09 0.16 -16.86
C ARG A 39 -5.12 -0.62 -16.04
N PRO A 40 -5.19 -1.97 -16.10
CA PRO A 40 -6.11 -2.72 -15.24
C PRO A 40 -5.83 -2.53 -13.75
N HIS A 41 -4.55 -2.46 -13.34
CA HIS A 41 -4.14 -2.18 -11.98
C HIS A 41 -4.59 -0.77 -11.55
N GLU A 42 -4.27 0.25 -12.34
CA GLU A 42 -4.68 1.63 -12.06
C GLU A 42 -6.21 1.79 -11.98
N PHE A 43 -6.96 1.05 -12.81
CA PHE A 43 -8.43 1.07 -12.75
C PHE A 43 -8.96 0.55 -11.40
N VAL A 44 -8.37 -0.51 -10.87
CA VAL A 44 -8.76 -1.05 -9.55
C VAL A 44 -8.40 -0.06 -8.44
N ALA A 45 -7.18 0.47 -8.43
CA ALA A 45 -6.75 1.49 -7.46
C ALA A 45 -7.66 2.73 -7.50
N PHE A 46 -7.96 3.24 -8.70
CA PHE A 46 -8.89 4.35 -8.89
C PHE A 46 -10.30 4.03 -8.35
N SER A 47 -10.81 2.83 -8.63
CA SER A 47 -12.16 2.42 -8.19
C SER A 47 -12.26 2.34 -6.67
N VAL A 48 -11.24 1.78 -6.02
CA VAL A 48 -11.14 1.72 -4.54
C VAL A 48 -11.05 3.13 -3.97
N ARG A 49 -10.12 3.96 -4.46
CA ARG A 49 -9.96 5.34 -4.01
C ARG A 49 -11.27 6.14 -4.13
N LYS A 50 -11.95 6.04 -5.27
CA LYS A 50 -13.21 6.75 -5.52
C LYS A 50 -14.31 6.37 -4.53
N GLN A 51 -14.42 5.08 -4.17
CA GLN A 51 -15.40 4.62 -3.18
C GLN A 51 -15.04 5.10 -1.77
N LEU A 52 -13.78 5.08 -1.40
CA LEU A 52 -13.29 5.63 -0.13
C LEU A 52 -13.63 7.13 -0.04
N GLU A 53 -13.29 7.93 -1.04
CA GLU A 53 -13.57 9.37 -1.05
C GLU A 53 -15.05 9.73 -0.83
N GLN A 54 -15.97 8.86 -1.26
CA GLN A 54 -17.41 9.08 -1.06
C GLN A 54 -17.86 8.87 0.40
N GLN A 55 -17.03 8.25 1.23
CA GLN A 55 -17.34 7.88 2.61
C GLN A 55 -16.46 8.62 3.64
N LEU A 56 -15.37 9.24 3.18
CA LEU A 56 -14.46 9.97 4.06
C LEU A 56 -15.11 11.25 4.60
N SER A 57 -14.79 11.59 5.85
CA SER A 57 -15.06 12.92 6.38
C SER A 57 -14.17 13.96 5.69
N ALA A 58 -14.51 15.24 5.81
CA ALA A 58 -13.70 16.34 5.28
C ALA A 58 -12.27 16.42 5.88
N GLU A 59 -12.02 15.70 6.96
CA GLU A 59 -10.72 15.66 7.64
C GLU A 59 -9.77 14.61 7.05
N LEU A 60 -10.26 13.72 6.18
CA LEU A 60 -9.48 12.64 5.57
C LEU A 60 -9.49 12.75 4.05
N VAL A 61 -8.45 12.22 3.43
CA VAL A 61 -8.32 12.14 1.97
C VAL A 61 -7.79 10.77 1.57
N ALA A 62 -8.29 10.23 0.47
CA ALA A 62 -7.74 9.04 -0.18
C ALA A 62 -6.79 9.48 -1.32
N HIS A 63 -5.53 9.07 -1.23
CA HIS A 63 -4.48 9.45 -2.16
C HIS A 63 -3.84 8.24 -2.82
N THR A 64 -3.44 8.37 -4.09
CA THR A 64 -2.68 7.37 -4.85
C THR A 64 -1.23 7.80 -5.03
N GLY A 65 -0.28 6.85 -4.95
CA GLY A 65 1.15 7.11 -5.18
C GLY A 65 1.88 7.77 -4.01
N GLY A 66 1.34 7.74 -2.80
CA GLY A 66 2.03 8.17 -1.58
C GLY A 66 3.17 7.23 -1.23
N GLU A 67 4.19 7.77 -0.57
CA GLU A 67 5.28 7.01 0.04
C GLU A 67 5.08 6.99 1.56
N VAL A 68 5.27 5.83 2.19
CA VAL A 68 5.23 5.66 3.64
C VAL A 68 6.61 5.22 4.12
N GLU A 69 7.20 5.99 5.02
CA GLU A 69 8.58 5.77 5.48
C GLU A 69 8.64 5.59 7.00
N ASP A 70 9.32 4.53 7.42
CA ASP A 70 9.75 4.35 8.81
C ASP A 70 11.26 4.12 8.85
N PRO A 71 12.06 5.18 9.09
CA PRO A 71 13.51 5.07 9.18
C PRO A 71 13.98 4.19 10.34
N SER A 72 13.20 4.07 11.43
CA SER A 72 13.55 3.26 12.60
C SER A 72 13.49 1.77 12.28
N LEU A 73 12.54 1.36 11.43
CA LEU A 73 12.42 0.01 10.90
C LEU A 73 13.27 -0.21 9.63
N GLY A 74 13.79 0.87 9.05
CA GLY A 74 14.51 0.79 7.79
C GLY A 74 13.61 0.47 6.60
N ARG A 75 12.43 1.07 6.52
CA ARG A 75 11.40 0.78 5.52
C ARG A 75 10.95 2.02 4.78
N LEU A 76 10.80 1.85 3.47
CA LEU A 76 10.07 2.75 2.59
C LEU A 76 9.16 1.92 1.70
N ARG A 77 7.86 2.21 1.71
CA ARG A 77 6.85 1.53 0.90
C ARG A 77 6.05 2.53 0.06
N ARG A 78 5.56 2.07 -1.10
CA ARG A 78 4.76 2.86 -2.03
C ARG A 78 3.41 2.17 -2.27
N PRO A 79 2.48 2.27 -1.32
CA PRO A 79 1.16 1.68 -1.49
C PRO A 79 0.38 2.33 -2.64
N ASP A 80 -0.52 1.56 -3.23
CA ASP A 80 -1.34 2.03 -4.36
C ASP A 80 -2.37 3.06 -3.93
N VAL A 81 -2.97 2.89 -2.73
CA VAL A 81 -3.86 3.88 -2.12
C VAL A 81 -3.58 3.99 -0.62
N ILE A 82 -3.58 5.20 -0.11
CA ILE A 82 -3.55 5.49 1.33
C ILE A 82 -4.71 6.40 1.72
N VAL A 83 -5.15 6.30 2.97
CA VAL A 83 -6.04 7.27 3.60
C VAL A 83 -5.27 7.98 4.71
N VAL A 84 -5.22 9.29 4.63
CA VAL A 84 -4.44 10.16 5.53
C VAL A 84 -5.27 11.38 5.97
N PRO A 85 -4.91 12.06 7.07
CA PRO A 85 -5.50 13.34 7.42
C PRO A 85 -5.26 14.39 6.32
N TYR A 86 -6.30 15.16 6.00
CA TYR A 86 -6.19 16.24 5.01
C TYR A 86 -5.11 17.27 5.41
N ALA A 87 -4.96 17.56 6.71
CA ALA A 87 -3.97 18.49 7.22
C ALA A 87 -2.54 18.05 6.86
N VAL A 88 -2.23 16.75 7.04
CA VAL A 88 -0.93 16.15 6.68
C VAL A 88 -0.74 16.14 5.16
N PHE A 89 -1.77 15.77 4.41
CA PHE A 89 -1.70 15.77 2.94
C PHE A 89 -1.46 17.15 2.34
N ALA A 90 -1.99 18.21 2.99
CA ALA A 90 -1.87 19.59 2.53
C ALA A 90 -0.54 20.27 2.91
N GLU A 91 0.35 19.58 3.62
CA GLU A 91 1.67 20.13 3.96
C GLU A 91 2.52 20.35 2.71
N ALA A 92 3.22 21.47 2.68
CA ALA A 92 4.09 21.83 1.55
C ALA A 92 5.47 21.16 1.69
N THR A 93 5.50 19.85 1.81
CA THR A 93 6.72 19.03 1.86
C THR A 93 6.76 18.00 0.73
N MET A 94 7.97 17.50 0.45
CA MET A 94 8.21 16.36 -0.45
C MET A 94 8.56 15.09 0.35
N ASP A 95 8.50 15.16 1.68
CA ASP A 95 8.83 14.04 2.54
C ASP A 95 7.75 12.95 2.46
N PRO A 96 8.11 11.68 2.61
CA PRO A 96 7.14 10.60 2.75
C PRO A 96 6.22 10.78 3.95
N PHE A 97 5.05 10.14 3.91
CA PHE A 97 4.14 10.08 5.05
C PHE A 97 4.73 9.24 6.18
N HIS A 98 4.51 9.65 7.42
CA HIS A 98 4.82 8.83 8.59
C HIS A 98 3.74 7.76 8.81
N PRO A 99 4.10 6.55 9.28
CA PRO A 99 3.13 5.49 9.55
C PRO A 99 1.98 5.89 10.47
N GLU A 100 2.24 6.75 11.47
CA GLU A 100 1.25 7.26 12.42
C GLU A 100 0.15 8.12 11.80
N ASP A 101 0.38 8.64 10.59
CA ASP A 101 -0.60 9.42 9.84
C ASP A 101 -1.48 8.55 8.92
N ILE A 102 -1.19 7.28 8.82
CA ILE A 102 -1.88 6.38 7.89
C ILE A 102 -3.09 5.72 8.54
N ALA A 103 -4.28 6.04 8.10
CA ALA A 103 -5.51 5.40 8.54
C ALA A 103 -5.81 4.08 7.81
N LEU A 104 -5.38 3.97 6.54
CA LEU A 104 -5.55 2.77 5.71
C LEU A 104 -4.46 2.73 4.64
N VAL A 105 -3.91 1.54 4.43
CA VAL A 105 -3.11 1.19 3.25
C VAL A 105 -3.87 0.20 2.38
N VAL A 106 -3.83 0.41 1.06
CA VAL A 106 -4.35 -0.54 0.07
C VAL A 106 -3.26 -0.88 -0.93
N GLU A 107 -3.08 -2.17 -1.18
CA GLU A 107 -2.21 -2.71 -2.23
C GLU A 107 -3.03 -3.49 -3.25
N ILE A 108 -2.79 -3.23 -4.52
CA ILE A 108 -3.39 -3.97 -5.63
C ILE A 108 -2.35 -4.93 -6.16
N VAL A 109 -2.59 -6.23 -6.02
CA VAL A 109 -1.59 -7.23 -6.40
C VAL A 109 -1.31 -7.22 -7.89
N SER A 110 -0.06 -6.98 -8.25
CA SER A 110 0.40 -7.07 -9.64
C SER A 110 0.65 -8.53 -10.06
N PRO A 111 0.61 -8.85 -11.37
CA PRO A 111 0.90 -10.20 -11.83
C PRO A 111 2.30 -10.71 -11.46
N SER A 112 3.28 -9.81 -11.34
CA SER A 112 4.71 -10.15 -11.19
C SER A 112 5.24 -10.08 -9.76
N ASN A 113 4.55 -9.46 -8.80
CA ASN A 113 5.13 -9.14 -7.47
C ASN A 113 4.29 -9.56 -6.26
N HIS A 114 3.49 -10.60 -6.40
CA HIS A 114 2.51 -11.02 -5.40
C HIS A 114 3.09 -11.50 -4.05
N THR A 115 4.30 -12.04 -4.04
CA THR A 115 4.92 -12.53 -2.79
C THR A 115 5.22 -11.38 -1.84
N THR A 116 5.67 -10.24 -2.37
CA THR A 116 5.96 -9.04 -1.59
C THR A 116 4.70 -8.52 -0.88
N ASP A 117 3.57 -8.42 -1.60
CA ASP A 117 2.33 -7.87 -1.04
C ASP A 117 1.75 -8.77 0.07
N TYR A 118 1.79 -10.10 -0.10
CA TYR A 118 1.21 -11.05 0.86
C TYR A 118 2.12 -11.43 2.04
N ILE A 119 3.42 -11.19 1.97
CA ILE A 119 4.36 -11.64 3.01
C ILE A 119 5.14 -10.46 3.58
N GLU A 120 5.90 -9.75 2.75
CA GLU A 120 6.81 -8.71 3.23
C GLU A 120 6.02 -7.48 3.71
N LYS A 121 5.11 -6.94 2.87
CA LYS A 121 4.34 -5.75 3.19
C LYS A 121 3.37 -5.99 4.36
N VAL A 122 2.79 -7.19 4.50
CA VAL A 122 1.97 -7.56 5.67
C VAL A 122 2.75 -7.39 6.97
N ARG A 123 4.01 -7.84 7.00
CA ARG A 123 4.89 -7.69 8.17
C ARG A 123 5.33 -6.24 8.38
N ASP A 124 5.70 -5.56 7.30
CA ASP A 124 6.18 -4.19 7.38
C ASP A 124 5.08 -3.23 7.86
N TYR A 125 3.86 -3.32 7.30
CA TYR A 125 2.75 -2.47 7.72
C TYR A 125 2.28 -2.81 9.16
N ALA A 126 2.33 -4.08 9.56
CA ALA A 126 2.08 -4.46 10.95
C ALA A 126 3.15 -3.89 11.90
N ALA A 127 4.44 -3.94 11.51
CA ALA A 127 5.54 -3.37 12.29
C ALA A 127 5.46 -1.84 12.39
N MET A 128 4.97 -1.17 11.35
CA MET A 128 4.67 0.27 11.32
C MET A 128 3.45 0.64 12.17
N GLY A 129 2.68 -0.35 12.68
CA GLY A 129 1.47 -0.11 13.46
C GLY A 129 0.28 0.40 12.67
N ILE A 130 0.28 0.24 11.34
CA ILE A 130 -0.84 0.67 10.48
C ILE A 130 -2.06 -0.19 10.77
N GLU A 131 -3.13 0.43 11.29
CA GLU A 131 -4.32 -0.27 11.80
C GLU A 131 -5.05 -1.08 10.74
N HIS A 132 -5.17 -0.56 9.52
CA HIS A 132 -5.93 -1.18 8.45
C HIS A 132 -5.07 -1.38 7.22
N TYR A 133 -4.98 -2.63 6.77
CA TYR A 133 -4.31 -2.98 5.52
C TYR A 133 -5.24 -3.83 4.66
N LEU A 134 -5.45 -3.41 3.43
CA LEU A 134 -6.29 -4.10 2.43
C LEU A 134 -5.45 -4.56 1.26
N ILE A 135 -5.46 -5.86 0.98
CA ILE A 135 -4.96 -6.42 -0.28
C ILE A 135 -6.14 -6.66 -1.22
N VAL A 136 -6.05 -6.14 -2.45
CA VAL A 136 -6.97 -6.48 -3.55
C VAL A 136 -6.21 -7.30 -4.57
N ASP A 137 -6.64 -8.53 -4.84
CA ASP A 137 -5.99 -9.42 -5.83
C ASP A 137 -6.87 -9.66 -7.07
N PRO A 138 -6.74 -8.83 -8.11
CA PRO A 138 -7.52 -9.00 -9.33
C PRO A 138 -7.17 -10.25 -10.14
N ARG A 139 -6.05 -10.92 -9.84
CA ARG A 139 -5.66 -12.19 -10.49
C ARG A 139 -6.59 -13.32 -10.05
N LYS A 140 -7.01 -13.27 -8.77
CA LYS A 140 -7.85 -14.28 -8.12
C LYS A 140 -9.30 -13.83 -7.96
N GLY A 141 -9.58 -12.52 -8.08
CA GLY A 141 -10.87 -11.93 -7.73
C GLY A 141 -11.14 -11.99 -6.23
N THR A 142 -10.14 -11.74 -5.39
CA THR A 142 -10.23 -11.80 -3.93
C THR A 142 -9.71 -10.53 -3.27
N LEU A 143 -10.14 -10.31 -2.02
CA LEU A 143 -9.61 -9.28 -1.15
C LEU A 143 -9.28 -9.88 0.21
N THR A 144 -8.30 -9.29 0.89
CA THR A 144 -7.96 -9.65 2.27
C THR A 144 -7.79 -8.38 3.08
N VAL A 145 -8.56 -8.26 4.16
CA VAL A 145 -8.45 -7.18 5.15
C VAL A 145 -7.67 -7.67 6.33
N PHE A 146 -6.63 -6.93 6.72
CA PHE A 146 -5.83 -7.15 7.91
C PHE A 146 -6.05 -6.02 8.90
N THR A 147 -6.23 -6.37 10.18
CA THR A 147 -6.42 -5.42 11.29
C THR A 147 -5.74 -5.91 12.57
N ASP A 148 -5.72 -5.04 13.59
CA ASP A 148 -5.10 -5.33 14.89
C ASP A 148 -3.61 -5.67 14.75
N PRO A 149 -2.76 -4.71 14.29
CA PRO A 149 -1.32 -4.92 14.21
C PRO A 149 -0.72 -5.08 15.61
N GLY A 150 0.29 -5.94 15.74
CA GLY A 150 0.96 -6.11 17.02
C GLY A 150 2.09 -7.14 16.98
N GLU A 151 2.83 -7.21 18.08
CA GLU A 151 3.95 -8.11 18.24
C GLU A 151 3.49 -9.55 18.52
N ALA A 152 4.26 -10.50 17.99
CA ALA A 152 4.13 -11.92 18.22
C ALA A 152 5.52 -12.56 18.39
N PRO A 153 5.63 -13.82 18.88
CA PRO A 153 6.93 -14.46 19.08
C PRO A 153 7.80 -14.60 17.82
N ASP A 154 7.16 -14.60 16.66
CA ASP A 154 7.78 -14.70 15.33
C ASP A 154 7.92 -13.34 14.62
N GLY A 155 7.64 -12.24 15.32
CA GLY A 155 7.73 -10.86 14.84
C GLY A 155 6.39 -10.17 14.66
N PRO A 156 6.39 -8.93 14.14
CA PRO A 156 5.18 -8.14 13.92
C PRO A 156 4.21 -8.84 12.97
N ARG A 157 2.93 -8.77 13.28
CA ARG A 157 1.86 -9.31 12.46
C ARG A 157 0.52 -8.63 12.72
N TYR A 158 -0.43 -8.78 11.82
CA TYR A 158 -1.84 -8.53 12.09
C TYR A 158 -2.44 -9.74 12.81
N ARG A 159 -3.27 -9.49 13.84
CA ARG A 159 -3.93 -10.56 14.62
C ARG A 159 -5.27 -10.97 14.04
N ALA A 160 -5.88 -10.12 13.22
CA ALA A 160 -7.12 -10.40 12.52
C ALA A 160 -6.94 -10.32 11.01
N GLN A 161 -7.55 -11.28 10.31
CA GLN A 161 -7.58 -11.38 8.86
C GLN A 161 -8.98 -11.80 8.43
N HIS A 162 -9.53 -11.11 7.41
CA HIS A 162 -10.81 -11.45 6.79
C HIS A 162 -10.65 -11.51 5.28
N ASP A 163 -11.06 -12.62 4.68
CA ASP A 163 -10.99 -12.85 3.25
C ASP A 163 -12.38 -12.67 2.60
N TYR A 164 -12.39 -12.08 1.41
CA TYR A 164 -13.57 -11.78 0.62
C TYR A 164 -13.36 -12.16 -0.85
N ALA A 165 -14.44 -12.33 -1.60
CA ALA A 165 -14.40 -12.49 -3.05
C ALA A 165 -14.97 -11.25 -3.76
N PHE A 166 -14.60 -11.05 -5.01
CA PHE A 166 -15.26 -10.02 -5.84
C PHE A 166 -16.77 -10.31 -5.93
N GLY A 167 -17.56 -9.29 -5.67
CA GLY A 167 -19.01 -9.36 -5.52
C GLY A 167 -19.49 -9.15 -4.08
N ASP A 168 -18.60 -9.34 -3.10
CA ASP A 168 -18.90 -9.07 -1.70
C ASP A 168 -18.81 -7.57 -1.38
N ASP A 169 -19.52 -7.13 -0.34
CA ASP A 169 -19.28 -5.85 0.32
C ASP A 169 -18.19 -6.04 1.39
N VAL A 170 -17.06 -5.37 1.20
CA VAL A 170 -15.86 -5.50 2.03
C VAL A 170 -15.82 -4.40 3.07
N VAL A 171 -15.84 -4.77 4.34
CA VAL A 171 -15.71 -3.83 5.46
C VAL A 171 -14.23 -3.69 5.83
N VAL A 172 -13.69 -2.47 5.76
CA VAL A 172 -12.34 -2.13 6.21
C VAL A 172 -12.38 -0.87 7.08
N GLY A 173 -12.13 -1.05 8.37
CA GLY A 173 -12.33 0.02 9.34
C GLY A 173 -13.78 0.53 9.31
N PRO A 174 -13.99 1.85 9.22
CA PRO A 174 -15.32 2.43 9.14
C PRO A 174 -15.91 2.46 7.71
N TRP A 175 -15.20 1.99 6.71
CA TRP A 175 -15.59 2.07 5.30
C TRP A 175 -16.05 0.73 4.74
N THR A 176 -16.93 0.78 3.76
CA THR A 176 -17.42 -0.39 3.02
C THR A 176 -17.15 -0.23 1.53
N LEU A 177 -16.50 -1.19 0.92
CA LEU A 177 -16.19 -1.22 -0.51
C LEU A 177 -17.09 -2.24 -1.22
N ALA A 178 -17.88 -1.76 -2.18
CA ALA A 178 -18.63 -2.63 -3.08
C ALA A 178 -17.68 -3.14 -4.18
N THR A 179 -17.50 -4.45 -4.25
CA THR A 179 -16.52 -5.04 -5.17
C THR A 179 -17.09 -5.52 -6.48
N THR A 180 -18.41 -5.37 -6.70
CA THR A 180 -19.10 -5.75 -7.94
C THR A 180 -18.59 -5.03 -9.19
N GLU A 181 -18.01 -3.83 -9.04
CA GLU A 181 -17.42 -3.07 -10.14
C GLU A 181 -15.93 -3.39 -10.37
N LEU A 182 -15.28 -4.07 -9.42
CA LEU A 182 -13.90 -4.50 -9.57
C LEU A 182 -13.82 -5.63 -10.60
N ARG A 183 -12.78 -5.59 -11.42
CA ARG A 183 -12.61 -6.55 -12.52
C ARG A 183 -11.34 -7.37 -12.31
N PRO A 184 -11.41 -8.69 -12.50
CA PRO A 184 -10.22 -9.51 -12.62
C PRO A 184 -9.34 -9.01 -13.78
N TYR A 185 -8.05 -9.26 -13.68
CA TYR A 185 -7.14 -9.01 -14.79
C TYR A 185 -7.53 -9.85 -16.01
N PRO A 186 -7.37 -9.31 -17.25
CA PRO A 186 -7.62 -10.08 -18.43
C PRO A 186 -6.65 -11.27 -18.51
N PRO A 187 -7.05 -12.39 -19.12
CA PRO A 187 -6.15 -13.52 -19.33
C PRO A 187 -4.86 -13.10 -20.02
N GLY A 188 -3.70 -13.46 -19.44
CA GLY A 188 -2.37 -13.15 -19.99
C GLY A 188 -1.83 -11.75 -19.66
N ALA A 189 -2.46 -11.03 -18.70
CA ALA A 189 -1.93 -9.77 -18.18
C ALA A 189 -0.71 -9.99 -17.30
#